data_b4e2906c875201f9ac9cb781e76fa8aa
#
_entry.id   b4e2906c875201f9ac9cb781e76fa8aa
#
_cell.length_a   1.000
_cell.length_b   1.000
_cell.length_c   1.000
_cell.angle_alpha   90.00
_cell.angle_beta   90.00
_cell.angle_gamma   90.00
#
_symmetry.space_group_name_H-M   'P 1'
#
loop_
_entity.id
_entity.type
_entity.pdbx_description
1 polymer ?
#
loop_
_entity_poly.entity_id
_entity_poly.type
_entity_poly.pdbx_seq_one_letter_code
_entity_poly.pdbx_strand_id
1 'polypeptide(L)'
;EQQAIATILSDMDKEIADLEAQRDKYRLLKSGMMQKLLTGQIRLVKQQAKIIPLGVEVPAVREIPIDAHIIAGHIVNRSHQSRGWGRTKLQKSLHLIGYCMQLNLGTKYIRNTAGPDDQQLMNHIDQKFRQYRHVNKVCEKLPDGKTHYSYTPTPMIQDVEMAYEKYPKELREQVDALIDKLNTMDLAGAEILSTLYAVWNNRIIKQEQITDDLLIAD
;
A
#
# COMPACT_ATOMS: atom_id res chain seq x y z
N GLU A 1 -42.08 33.05 -10.98
CA GLU A 1 -41.39 31.78 -11.28
C GLU A 1 -40.01 32.00 -11.90
N GLN A 2 -39.91 32.78 -13.01
CA GLN A 2 -38.61 33.04 -13.68
C GLN A 2 -37.57 33.69 -12.76
N GLN A 3 -38.00 34.59 -11.89
CA GLN A 3 -37.11 35.26 -10.94
C GLN A 3 -36.57 34.31 -9.86
N ALA A 4 -37.39 33.33 -9.41
CA ALA A 4 -36.96 32.32 -8.46
C ALA A 4 -35.93 31.33 -9.09
N ILE A 5 -36.15 30.96 -10.36
CA ILE A 5 -35.19 30.12 -11.11
C ILE A 5 -33.85 30.84 -11.30
N ALA A 6 -33.88 32.13 -11.69
CA ALA A 6 -32.67 32.94 -11.85
C ALA A 6 -31.88 33.07 -10.53
N THR A 7 -32.58 33.23 -9.39
CA THR A 7 -31.91 33.26 -8.08
C THR A 7 -31.22 31.94 -7.75
N ILE A 8 -31.92 30.81 -7.96
CA ILE A 8 -31.34 29.46 -7.70
C ILE A 8 -30.09 29.21 -8.57
N LEU A 9 -30.18 29.56 -9.87
CA LEU A 9 -29.04 29.40 -10.77
C LEU A 9 -27.87 30.30 -10.36
N SER A 10 -28.13 31.54 -9.95
CA SER A 10 -27.08 32.45 -9.45
C SER A 10 -26.45 31.96 -8.15
N ASP A 11 -27.23 31.36 -7.24
CA ASP A 11 -26.72 30.78 -6.01
C ASP A 11 -25.85 29.52 -6.30
N MET A 12 -26.27 28.67 -7.26
CA MET A 12 -25.49 27.54 -7.72
C MET A 12 -24.14 27.97 -8.35
N ASP A 13 -24.17 29.00 -9.22
CA ASP A 13 -22.94 29.53 -9.82
C ASP A 13 -21.97 30.07 -8.76
N LYS A 14 -22.48 30.69 -7.71
CA LYS A 14 -21.70 31.18 -6.60
C LYS A 14 -21.09 30.03 -5.78
N GLU A 15 -21.88 28.99 -5.52
CA GLU A 15 -21.39 27.79 -4.81
C GLU A 15 -20.30 27.08 -5.62
N ILE A 16 -20.46 26.97 -6.95
CA ILE A 16 -19.43 26.42 -7.85
C ILE A 16 -18.16 27.25 -7.76
N ALA A 17 -18.26 28.58 -7.83
CA ALA A 17 -17.09 29.45 -7.73
C ALA A 17 -16.37 29.34 -6.38
N ASP A 18 -17.11 29.20 -5.28
CA ASP A 18 -16.55 29.00 -3.94
C ASP A 18 -15.84 27.64 -3.81
N LEU A 19 -16.43 26.58 -4.38
CA LEU A 19 -15.83 25.24 -4.41
C LEU A 19 -14.55 25.21 -5.27
N GLU A 20 -14.56 25.90 -6.40
CA GLU A 20 -13.37 26.05 -7.25
C GLU A 20 -12.24 26.79 -6.54
N ALA A 21 -12.56 27.87 -5.83
CA ALA A 21 -11.58 28.61 -5.03
C ALA A 21 -11.01 27.73 -3.89
N GLN A 22 -11.83 26.95 -3.23
CA GLN A 22 -11.38 25.98 -2.22
C GLN A 22 -10.47 24.91 -2.82
N ARG A 23 -10.85 24.31 -3.96
CA ARG A 23 -10.03 23.33 -4.68
C ARG A 23 -8.64 23.89 -4.98
N ASP A 24 -8.57 25.10 -5.52
CA ASP A 24 -7.32 25.75 -5.91
C ASP A 24 -6.46 26.10 -4.68
N LYS A 25 -7.08 26.53 -3.58
CA LYS A 25 -6.40 26.71 -2.29
C LYS A 25 -5.78 25.40 -1.78
N TYR A 26 -6.49 24.28 -1.85
CA TYR A 26 -5.96 22.98 -1.43
C TYR A 26 -4.87 22.46 -2.37
N ARG A 27 -4.97 22.74 -3.68
CA ARG A 27 -3.89 22.45 -4.65
C ARG A 27 -2.62 23.20 -4.32
N LEU A 28 -2.71 24.51 -4.03
CA LEU A 28 -1.56 25.32 -3.62
C LEU A 28 -0.97 24.84 -2.28
N LEU A 29 -1.81 24.51 -1.32
CA LEU A 29 -1.37 23.99 -0.01
C LEU A 29 -0.64 22.66 -0.18
N LYS A 30 -1.21 21.73 -0.98
CA LYS A 30 -0.58 20.44 -1.32
C LYS A 30 0.78 20.64 -1.98
N SER A 31 0.86 21.50 -2.99
CA SER A 31 2.12 21.83 -3.68
C SER A 31 3.16 22.43 -2.76
N GLY A 32 2.77 23.40 -1.92
CA GLY A 32 3.66 24.03 -0.95
C GLY A 32 4.16 23.06 0.13
N MET A 33 3.30 22.17 0.63
CA MET A 33 3.71 21.13 1.57
C MET A 33 4.65 20.11 0.92
N MET A 34 4.34 19.67 -0.31
CA MET A 34 5.20 18.78 -1.07
C MET A 34 6.58 19.39 -1.28
N GLN A 35 6.65 20.66 -1.68
CA GLN A 35 7.93 21.36 -1.86
C GLN A 35 8.72 21.42 -0.55
N LYS A 36 8.08 21.75 0.58
CA LYS A 36 8.73 21.80 1.89
C LYS A 36 9.20 20.42 2.38
N LEU A 37 8.46 19.36 2.06
CA LEU A 37 8.85 17.98 2.38
C LEU A 37 10.03 17.52 1.51
N LEU A 38 9.97 17.78 0.19
CA LEU A 38 11.03 17.42 -0.76
C LEU A 38 12.33 18.18 -0.51
N THR A 39 12.25 19.45 -0.10
CA THR A 39 13.43 20.27 0.25
C THR A 39 13.97 19.97 1.65
N GLY A 40 13.32 19.08 2.41
CA GLY A 40 13.71 18.74 3.78
C GLY A 40 13.48 19.89 4.81
N GLN A 41 12.77 20.97 4.43
CA GLN A 41 12.40 22.04 5.35
C GLN A 41 11.42 21.59 6.43
N ILE A 42 10.57 20.60 6.10
CA ILE A 42 9.71 19.93 7.05
C ILE A 42 10.04 18.44 6.99
N ARG A 43 10.45 17.86 8.10
CA ARG A 43 10.63 16.41 8.25
C ARG A 43 9.46 15.86 9.03
N LEU A 44 8.75 14.87 8.45
CA LEU A 44 7.63 14.18 9.12
C LEU A 44 8.11 13.29 10.27
N VAL A 45 9.37 12.91 10.25
CA VAL A 45 10.00 12.14 11.32
C VAL A 45 11.11 12.98 11.95
N LYS A 46 11.08 13.16 13.27
CA LYS A 46 12.23 13.68 14.01
C LYS A 46 13.34 12.64 13.89
N GLN A 47 14.26 12.83 12.95
CA GLN A 47 15.54 12.15 13.06
C GLN A 47 16.19 12.66 14.34
N GLN A 48 16.20 11.86 15.38
CA GLN A 48 17.25 11.98 16.38
C GLN A 48 18.53 11.66 15.62
N ALA A 49 19.24 12.70 15.20
CA ALA A 49 20.60 12.54 14.72
C ALA A 49 21.38 11.95 15.90
N LYS A 50 21.60 10.64 15.89
CA LYS A 50 22.56 10.00 16.76
C LYS A 50 23.90 10.54 16.30
N ILE A 51 24.47 11.50 17.04
CA ILE A 51 25.85 11.89 16.91
C ILE A 51 26.65 10.68 17.36
N ILE A 52 27.15 9.90 16.40
CA ILE A 52 28.05 8.78 16.69
C ILE A 52 29.44 9.39 16.86
N PRO A 53 30.06 9.37 18.06
CA PRO A 53 31.42 9.84 18.21
C PRO A 53 32.33 9.00 17.31
N LEU A 54 33.21 9.63 16.54
CA LEU A 54 34.22 8.92 15.75
C LEU A 54 35.06 8.05 16.73
N GLY A 55 35.06 6.71 16.53
CA GLY A 55 35.87 5.76 17.29
C GLY A 55 35.10 4.84 18.25
N VAL A 56 33.78 4.91 18.34
CA VAL A 56 33.00 3.87 19.03
C VAL A 56 32.51 2.87 18.00
N GLU A 57 32.96 1.62 18.10
CA GLU A 57 32.34 0.51 17.37
C GLU A 57 30.90 0.41 17.85
N VAL A 58 29.97 0.90 17.02
CA VAL A 58 28.54 0.68 17.24
C VAL A 58 28.31 -0.80 17.02
N PRO A 59 27.84 -1.57 18.02
CA PRO A 59 27.48 -2.95 17.79
C PRO A 59 26.46 -2.94 16.64
N ALA A 60 26.77 -3.69 15.57
CA ALA A 60 25.88 -3.81 14.42
C ALA A 60 24.49 -4.18 14.96
N VAL A 61 23.56 -3.26 14.86
CA VAL A 61 22.14 -3.59 15.11
C VAL A 61 21.85 -4.67 14.08
N ARG A 62 21.68 -5.90 14.54
CA ARG A 62 21.27 -7.00 13.66
C ARG A 62 19.89 -6.63 13.20
N GLU A 63 19.80 -6.06 12.00
CA GLU A 63 18.53 -5.87 11.33
C GLU A 63 17.89 -7.25 11.19
N ILE A 64 16.74 -7.43 11.79
CA ILE A 64 15.98 -8.67 11.63
C ILE A 64 15.57 -8.72 10.17
N PRO A 65 16.03 -9.70 9.39
CA PRO A 65 15.67 -9.78 7.98
C PRO A 65 14.15 -9.96 7.88
N ILE A 66 13.51 -9.08 7.11
CA ILE A 66 12.06 -9.14 6.87
C ILE A 66 11.80 -10.23 5.82
N ASP A 67 11.06 -11.28 6.19
CA ASP A 67 10.68 -12.35 5.28
C ASP A 67 9.30 -12.07 4.68
N ALA A 68 9.22 -12.00 3.35
CA ALA A 68 7.96 -11.80 2.62
C ALA A 68 6.90 -12.85 2.96
N HIS A 69 7.28 -14.09 3.26
CA HIS A 69 6.38 -15.14 3.68
C HIS A 69 5.74 -14.86 5.05
N ILE A 70 6.48 -14.28 6.00
CA ILE A 70 5.95 -13.90 7.31
C ILE A 70 4.94 -12.76 7.15
N ILE A 71 5.30 -11.72 6.40
CA ILE A 71 4.37 -10.62 6.09
C ILE A 71 3.12 -11.13 5.38
N ALA A 72 3.28 -12.00 4.36
CA ALA A 72 2.16 -12.58 3.64
C ALA A 72 1.23 -13.41 4.53
N GLY A 73 1.79 -14.23 5.42
CA GLY A 73 1.03 -15.05 6.35
C GLY A 73 0.25 -14.20 7.34
N HIS A 74 0.87 -13.15 7.87
CA HIS A 74 0.20 -12.18 8.75
C HIS A 74 -0.95 -11.46 8.02
N ILE A 75 -0.75 -11.03 6.75
CA ILE A 75 -1.83 -10.46 5.93
C ILE A 75 -2.97 -11.48 5.78
N VAL A 76 -2.67 -12.76 5.46
CA VAL A 76 -3.70 -13.81 5.34
C VAL A 76 -4.48 -13.94 6.64
N ASN A 77 -3.80 -14.00 7.77
CA ASN A 77 -4.43 -14.16 9.07
C ASN A 77 -5.43 -13.02 9.38
N ARG A 78 -5.08 -11.78 9.06
CA ARG A 78 -5.93 -10.60 9.32
C ARG A 78 -6.99 -10.33 8.24
N SER A 79 -6.81 -10.86 7.02
CA SER A 79 -7.59 -10.43 5.86
C SER A 79 -8.44 -11.52 5.23
N HIS A 80 -8.32 -12.78 5.61
CA HIS A 80 -8.98 -13.92 4.92
C HIS A 80 -10.52 -13.82 4.86
N GLN A 81 -11.14 -13.03 5.72
CA GLN A 81 -12.59 -12.79 5.72
C GLN A 81 -12.98 -11.46 5.06
N SER A 82 -12.00 -10.67 4.56
CA SER A 82 -12.29 -9.38 3.95
C SER A 82 -12.92 -9.54 2.56
N ARG A 83 -13.73 -8.55 2.15
CA ARG A 83 -14.39 -8.54 0.85
C ARG A 83 -13.37 -8.59 -0.30
N GLY A 84 -13.64 -9.46 -1.28
CA GLY A 84 -12.77 -9.63 -2.46
C GLY A 84 -11.41 -10.26 -2.14
N TRP A 85 -11.31 -10.98 -1.01
CA TRP A 85 -10.07 -11.65 -0.63
C TRP A 85 -9.67 -12.73 -1.63
N GLY A 86 -8.38 -12.83 -1.90
CA GLY A 86 -7.81 -13.82 -2.80
C GLY A 86 -6.36 -13.50 -3.15
N ARG A 87 -5.79 -14.24 -4.11
CA ARG A 87 -4.38 -14.10 -4.53
C ARG A 87 -4.05 -12.67 -4.97
N THR A 88 -4.91 -12.04 -5.76
CA THR A 88 -4.68 -10.69 -6.27
C THR A 88 -4.64 -9.68 -5.13
N LYS A 89 -5.60 -9.71 -4.20
CA LYS A 89 -5.63 -8.78 -3.07
C LYS A 89 -4.42 -8.98 -2.15
N LEU A 90 -4.01 -10.23 -1.88
CA LEU A 90 -2.79 -10.53 -1.13
C LEU A 90 -1.56 -9.91 -1.80
N GLN A 91 -1.42 -10.08 -3.11
CA GLN A 91 -0.30 -9.53 -3.88
C GLN A 91 -0.26 -8.00 -3.85
N LYS A 92 -1.42 -7.34 -4.02
CA LYS A 92 -1.51 -5.87 -3.94
C LYS A 92 -1.19 -5.36 -2.53
N SER A 93 -1.63 -6.08 -1.50
CA SER A 93 -1.27 -5.75 -0.11
C SER A 93 0.24 -5.87 0.14
N LEU A 94 0.87 -6.93 -0.34
CA LEU A 94 2.33 -7.09 -0.26
C LEU A 94 3.09 -6.00 -1.01
N HIS A 95 2.63 -5.64 -2.22
CA HIS A 95 3.20 -4.54 -2.99
C HIS A 95 3.17 -3.23 -2.21
N LEU A 96 2.00 -2.85 -1.71
CA LEU A 96 1.83 -1.61 -0.95
C LEU A 96 2.65 -1.60 0.34
N ILE A 97 2.63 -2.69 1.11
CA ILE A 97 3.41 -2.81 2.35
C ILE A 97 4.90 -2.71 2.05
N GLY A 98 5.39 -3.47 1.05
CA GLY A 98 6.80 -3.46 0.68
C GLY A 98 7.30 -2.08 0.32
N TYR A 99 6.56 -1.36 -0.53
CA TYR A 99 6.97 -0.04 -1.00
C TYR A 99 6.73 1.07 0.01
N CYS A 100 5.56 1.11 0.68
CA CYS A 100 5.25 2.15 1.67
C CYS A 100 6.19 2.10 2.87
N MET A 101 6.57 0.89 3.31
CA MET A 101 7.47 0.68 4.45
C MET A 101 8.94 0.53 4.03
N GLN A 102 9.24 0.64 2.72
CA GLN A 102 10.57 0.47 2.15
C GLN A 102 11.24 -0.87 2.53
N LEU A 103 10.46 -1.95 2.58
CA LEU A 103 10.93 -3.27 2.93
C LEU A 103 11.56 -3.98 1.73
N ASN A 104 12.71 -4.60 1.94
CA ASN A 104 13.28 -5.49 0.94
C ASN A 104 12.64 -6.88 1.04
N LEU A 105 11.52 -7.07 0.36
CA LEU A 105 10.82 -8.36 0.28
C LEU A 105 11.31 -9.26 -0.86
N GLY A 106 12.40 -8.89 -1.54
CA GLY A 106 12.91 -9.60 -2.71
C GLY A 106 12.00 -9.49 -3.93
N THR A 107 11.18 -8.46 -3.99
CA THR A 107 10.15 -8.26 -5.03
C THR A 107 10.74 -7.78 -6.35
N LYS A 108 10.13 -8.26 -7.46
CA LYS A 108 10.44 -7.83 -8.83
C LYS A 108 9.15 -7.59 -9.58
N TYR A 109 8.42 -6.53 -9.20
CA TYR A 109 7.15 -6.22 -9.83
C TYR A 109 7.31 -5.78 -11.29
N ILE A 110 6.49 -6.36 -12.14
CA ILE A 110 6.30 -5.95 -13.52
C ILE A 110 4.89 -5.33 -13.68
N ARG A 111 4.74 -4.44 -14.67
CA ARG A 111 3.42 -3.89 -15.02
C ARG A 111 2.60 -4.96 -15.74
N ASN A 112 1.41 -5.24 -15.24
CA ASN A 112 0.44 -6.14 -15.86
C ASN A 112 -0.91 -5.41 -15.97
N THR A 113 -1.89 -6.00 -16.67
CA THR A 113 -3.23 -5.43 -16.89
C THR A 113 -3.96 -5.03 -15.59
N ALA A 114 -3.72 -5.78 -14.51
CA ALA A 114 -4.28 -5.49 -13.17
C ALA A 114 -3.27 -4.77 -12.25
N GLY A 115 -2.33 -4.00 -12.80
CA GLY A 115 -1.29 -3.27 -12.05
C GLY A 115 -0.07 -4.13 -11.69
N PRO A 116 0.72 -3.73 -10.67
CA PRO A 116 1.96 -4.42 -10.29
C PRO A 116 1.76 -5.90 -10.01
N ASP A 117 2.56 -6.75 -10.65
CA ASP A 117 2.50 -8.21 -10.56
C ASP A 117 3.89 -8.82 -10.34
N ASP A 118 4.01 -9.79 -9.42
CA ASP A 118 5.22 -10.57 -9.17
C ASP A 118 4.85 -12.04 -8.92
N GLN A 119 4.74 -12.80 -10.00
CA GLN A 119 4.39 -14.21 -9.95
C GLN A 119 5.47 -15.06 -9.27
N GLN A 120 6.75 -14.67 -9.38
CA GLN A 120 7.85 -15.43 -8.77
C GLN A 120 7.78 -15.33 -7.24
N LEU A 121 7.58 -14.12 -6.71
CA LEU A 121 7.37 -13.92 -5.29
C LEU A 121 6.16 -14.71 -4.77
N MET A 122 5.02 -14.60 -5.46
CA MET A 122 3.79 -15.29 -5.05
C MET A 122 3.95 -16.82 -5.08
N ASN A 123 4.67 -17.37 -6.06
CA ASN A 123 4.95 -18.81 -6.13
C ASN A 123 5.89 -19.24 -4.99
N HIS A 124 6.89 -18.43 -4.65
CA HIS A 124 7.77 -18.68 -3.51
C HIS A 124 7.00 -18.68 -2.18
N ILE A 125 6.12 -17.71 -1.98
CA ILE A 125 5.26 -17.63 -0.80
C ILE A 125 4.33 -18.84 -0.73
N ASP A 126 3.68 -19.22 -1.83
CA ASP A 126 2.81 -20.41 -1.92
C ASP A 126 3.58 -21.69 -1.57
N GLN A 127 4.82 -21.81 -2.01
CA GLN A 127 5.69 -22.95 -1.68
C GLN A 127 5.96 -23.01 -0.18
N LYS A 128 6.32 -21.89 0.44
CA LYS A 128 6.55 -21.82 1.89
C LYS A 128 5.27 -22.10 2.68
N PHE A 129 4.11 -21.55 2.27
CA PHE A 129 2.82 -21.83 2.89
C PHE A 129 2.50 -23.33 2.90
N ARG A 130 2.77 -24.02 1.79
CA ARG A 130 2.60 -25.46 1.68
C ARG A 130 3.60 -26.23 2.53
N GLN A 131 4.87 -25.85 2.50
CA GLN A 131 5.95 -26.50 3.23
C GLN A 131 5.71 -26.48 4.74
N TYR A 132 5.33 -25.32 5.28
CA TYR A 132 5.11 -25.12 6.72
C TYR A 132 3.65 -25.31 7.14
N ARG A 133 2.75 -25.53 6.19
CA ARG A 133 1.31 -25.70 6.43
C ARG A 133 0.67 -24.51 7.14
N HIS A 134 1.18 -23.29 6.96
CA HIS A 134 0.66 -22.08 7.61
C HIS A 134 -0.69 -21.64 7.03
N VAL A 135 -0.90 -21.88 5.74
CA VAL A 135 -2.06 -21.39 4.98
C VAL A 135 -2.57 -22.48 4.04
N ASN A 136 -3.87 -22.69 4.02
CA ASN A 136 -4.55 -23.48 3.01
C ASN A 136 -4.84 -22.61 1.79
N LYS A 137 -4.40 -23.06 0.61
CA LYS A 137 -4.73 -22.44 -0.68
C LYS A 137 -5.75 -23.32 -1.39
N VAL A 138 -6.92 -22.77 -1.65
CA VAL A 138 -7.98 -23.41 -2.43
C VAL A 138 -8.06 -22.77 -3.80
N CYS A 139 -8.24 -23.57 -4.83
CA CYS A 139 -8.35 -23.17 -6.22
C CYS A 139 -9.73 -23.53 -6.74
N GLU A 140 -10.50 -22.54 -7.14
CA GLU A 140 -11.86 -22.72 -7.68
C GLU A 140 -11.93 -22.17 -9.10
N LYS A 141 -12.57 -22.94 -10.00
CA LYS A 141 -12.88 -22.45 -11.34
C LYS A 141 -14.23 -21.75 -11.30
N LEU A 142 -14.23 -20.47 -11.67
CA LEU A 142 -15.43 -19.67 -11.78
C LEU A 142 -16.20 -20.00 -13.08
N PRO A 143 -17.51 -19.71 -13.14
CA PRO A 143 -18.34 -19.94 -14.34
C PRO A 143 -17.84 -19.21 -15.59
N ASP A 144 -17.10 -18.10 -15.43
CA ASP A 144 -16.49 -17.31 -16.51
C ASP A 144 -15.15 -17.91 -17.02
N GLY A 145 -14.77 -19.11 -16.53
CA GLY A 145 -13.54 -19.82 -16.87
C GLY A 145 -12.29 -19.30 -16.14
N LYS A 146 -12.39 -18.25 -15.35
CA LYS A 146 -11.27 -17.75 -14.55
C LYS A 146 -11.03 -18.63 -13.35
N THR A 147 -9.79 -18.61 -12.87
CA THR A 147 -9.38 -19.33 -11.66
C THR A 147 -9.31 -18.34 -10.49
N HIS A 148 -10.07 -18.64 -9.44
CA HIS A 148 -10.00 -17.93 -8.17
C HIS A 148 -9.17 -18.72 -7.17
N TYR A 149 -8.25 -18.03 -6.49
CA TYR A 149 -7.44 -18.60 -5.42
C TYR A 149 -7.82 -17.92 -4.11
N SER A 150 -8.31 -18.69 -3.15
CA SER A 150 -8.54 -18.24 -1.78
C SER A 150 -7.46 -18.77 -0.84
N TYR A 151 -7.19 -18.00 0.21
CA TYR A 151 -6.20 -18.33 1.23
C TYR A 151 -6.85 -18.25 2.60
N THR A 152 -6.74 -19.31 3.37
CA THR A 152 -7.26 -19.37 4.75
C THR A 152 -6.15 -19.80 5.70
N PRO A 153 -6.02 -19.17 6.89
CA PRO A 153 -5.04 -19.57 7.87
C PRO A 153 -5.35 -20.96 8.42
N THR A 154 -4.30 -21.69 8.76
CA THR A 154 -4.41 -22.94 9.54
C THR A 154 -4.05 -22.67 11.01
N PRO A 155 -4.18 -23.64 11.92
CA PRO A 155 -3.67 -23.48 13.28
C PRO A 155 -2.16 -23.22 13.37
N MET A 156 -1.38 -23.64 12.36
CA MET A 156 0.08 -23.40 12.29
C MET A 156 0.41 -21.94 11.96
N ILE A 157 -0.56 -21.09 11.67
CA ILE A 157 -0.34 -19.66 11.43
C ILE A 157 0.25 -18.94 12.65
N GLN A 158 0.13 -19.53 13.84
CA GLN A 158 0.72 -18.99 15.07
C GLN A 158 2.24 -18.88 14.99
N ASP A 159 2.91 -19.75 14.24
CA ASP A 159 4.35 -19.68 14.02
C ASP A 159 4.73 -18.41 13.24
N VAL A 160 3.86 -18.01 12.29
CA VAL A 160 4.01 -16.75 11.53
C VAL A 160 3.82 -15.56 12.47
N GLU A 161 2.78 -15.56 13.31
CA GLU A 161 2.52 -14.46 14.25
C GLU A 161 3.67 -14.31 15.25
N MET A 162 4.17 -15.40 15.81
CA MET A 162 5.33 -15.37 16.72
C MET A 162 6.60 -14.83 16.01
N ALA A 163 6.77 -15.12 14.72
CA ALA A 163 7.88 -14.56 13.95
C ALA A 163 7.65 -13.08 13.62
N TYR A 164 6.42 -12.68 13.31
CA TYR A 164 6.02 -11.30 13.06
C TYR A 164 6.20 -10.42 14.31
N GLU A 165 5.91 -10.91 15.49
CA GLU A 165 6.11 -10.21 16.76
C GLU A 165 7.56 -9.82 17.04
N LYS A 166 8.52 -10.48 16.40
CA LYS A 166 9.96 -10.13 16.52
C LYS A 166 10.35 -8.89 15.70
N TYR A 167 9.49 -8.43 14.79
CA TYR A 167 9.74 -7.21 14.04
C TYR A 167 9.57 -5.96 14.92
N PRO A 168 10.24 -4.84 14.58
CA PRO A 168 10.11 -3.59 15.33
C PRO A 168 8.65 -3.18 15.50
N LYS A 169 8.31 -2.69 16.68
CA LYS A 169 6.94 -2.31 17.06
C LYS A 169 6.35 -1.28 16.08
N GLU A 170 7.13 -0.25 15.76
CA GLU A 170 6.74 0.83 14.84
C GLU A 170 6.41 0.29 13.44
N LEU A 171 7.19 -0.68 12.95
CA LEU A 171 6.92 -1.33 11.67
C LEU A 171 5.61 -2.13 11.73
N ARG A 172 5.41 -2.92 12.79
CA ARG A 172 4.19 -3.73 12.96
C ARG A 172 2.93 -2.85 13.00
N GLU A 173 2.97 -1.76 13.78
CA GLU A 173 1.85 -0.81 13.87
C GLU A 173 1.50 -0.18 12.51
N GLN A 174 2.51 0.18 11.70
CA GLN A 174 2.30 0.73 10.37
C GLN A 174 1.75 -0.31 9.39
N VAL A 175 2.29 -1.54 9.41
CA VAL A 175 1.82 -2.66 8.58
C VAL A 175 0.36 -2.99 8.94
N ASP A 176 0.05 -3.11 10.23
CA ASP A 176 -1.28 -3.41 10.72
C ASP A 176 -2.30 -2.34 10.32
N ALA A 177 -1.96 -1.08 10.49
CA ALA A 177 -2.82 0.04 10.08
C ALA A 177 -3.09 0.04 8.55
N LEU A 178 -2.09 -0.31 7.73
CA LEU A 178 -2.27 -0.42 6.29
C LEU A 178 -3.14 -1.62 5.92
N ILE A 179 -2.96 -2.78 6.55
CA ILE A 179 -3.80 -3.96 6.36
C ILE A 179 -5.26 -3.65 6.71
N ASP A 180 -5.50 -3.01 7.85
CA ASP A 180 -6.86 -2.64 8.27
C ASP A 180 -7.52 -1.71 7.26
N LYS A 181 -6.79 -0.74 6.72
CA LYS A 181 -7.28 0.14 5.67
C LYS A 181 -7.58 -0.62 4.36
N LEU A 182 -6.73 -1.55 3.96
CA LEU A 182 -6.96 -2.38 2.77
C LEU A 182 -8.14 -3.34 2.95
N ASN A 183 -8.42 -3.78 4.18
CA ASN A 183 -9.57 -4.64 4.48
C ASN A 183 -10.91 -3.92 4.33
N THR A 184 -10.95 -2.59 4.44
CA THR A 184 -12.17 -1.79 4.16
C THR A 184 -12.45 -1.66 2.66
N MET A 185 -11.48 -1.95 1.79
CA MET A 185 -11.59 -1.83 0.34
C MET A 185 -11.98 -3.18 -0.29
N ASP A 186 -12.69 -3.11 -1.41
CA ASP A 186 -12.86 -4.28 -2.28
C ASP A 186 -11.60 -4.53 -3.14
N LEU A 187 -11.66 -5.56 -3.99
CA LEU A 187 -10.54 -5.90 -4.86
C LEU A 187 -10.19 -4.76 -5.83
N ALA A 188 -11.19 -4.14 -6.44
CA ALA A 188 -10.97 -3.06 -7.40
C ALA A 188 -10.29 -1.85 -6.75
N GLY A 189 -10.71 -1.47 -5.54
CA GLY A 189 -10.08 -0.41 -4.76
C GLY A 189 -8.62 -0.71 -4.43
N ALA A 190 -8.29 -1.94 -4.05
CA ALA A 190 -6.92 -2.35 -3.77
C ALA A 190 -6.04 -2.36 -5.05
N GLU A 191 -6.58 -2.76 -6.20
CA GLU A 191 -5.89 -2.72 -7.49
C GLU A 191 -5.60 -1.29 -7.93
N ILE A 192 -6.60 -0.40 -7.87
CA ILE A 192 -6.44 1.02 -8.21
C ILE A 192 -5.39 1.66 -7.31
N LEU A 193 -5.48 1.48 -5.99
CA LEU A 193 -4.52 2.05 -5.05
C LEU A 193 -3.08 1.56 -5.31
N SER A 194 -2.92 0.26 -5.55
CA SER A 194 -1.62 -0.34 -5.85
C SER A 194 -1.04 0.18 -7.17
N THR A 195 -1.87 0.36 -8.19
CA THR A 195 -1.45 0.88 -9.49
C THR A 195 -1.06 2.35 -9.41
N LEU A 196 -1.90 3.18 -8.79
CA LEU A 196 -1.61 4.60 -8.58
C LEU A 196 -0.31 4.81 -7.78
N TYR A 197 -0.12 3.99 -6.75
CA TYR A 197 1.12 4.05 -5.97
C TYR A 197 2.35 3.68 -6.80
N ALA A 198 2.25 2.65 -7.65
CA ALA A 198 3.35 2.24 -8.52
C ALA A 198 3.69 3.32 -9.56
N VAL A 199 2.70 3.93 -10.19
CA VAL A 199 2.89 5.04 -11.12
C VAL A 199 3.52 6.24 -10.42
N TRP A 200 2.98 6.64 -9.28
CA TRP A 200 3.52 7.74 -8.47
C TRP A 200 4.99 7.51 -8.07
N ASN A 201 5.31 6.32 -7.57
CA ASN A 201 6.67 5.95 -7.17
C ASN A 201 7.64 5.95 -8.36
N ASN A 202 7.21 5.43 -9.54
CA ASN A 202 8.03 5.42 -10.74
C ASN A 202 8.35 6.85 -11.22
N ARG A 203 7.39 7.78 -11.14
CA ARG A 203 7.61 9.18 -11.49
C ARG A 203 8.57 9.87 -10.54
N ILE A 204 8.51 9.56 -9.23
CA ILE A 204 9.50 10.04 -8.25
C ILE A 204 10.91 9.56 -8.62
N ILE A 205 11.06 8.25 -8.90
CA ILE A 205 12.36 7.66 -9.26
C ILE A 205 12.94 8.31 -10.52
N LYS A 206 12.09 8.59 -11.52
CA LYS A 206 12.49 9.23 -12.77
C LYS A 206 12.61 10.75 -12.68
N GLN A 207 12.28 11.36 -11.53
CA GLN A 207 12.23 12.80 -11.33
C GLN A 207 11.29 13.53 -12.29
N GLU A 208 10.20 12.85 -12.70
CA GLU A 208 9.18 13.38 -13.58
C GLU A 208 8.17 14.23 -12.81
N GLN A 209 7.47 15.10 -13.52
CA GLN A 209 6.41 15.93 -12.94
C GLN A 209 5.24 15.03 -12.50
N ILE A 210 4.72 15.31 -11.29
CA ILE A 210 3.61 14.55 -10.70
C ILE A 210 2.40 15.49 -10.59
N THR A 211 1.36 15.18 -11.39
CA THR A 211 0.03 15.80 -11.30
C THR A 211 -1.02 14.70 -11.27
N ASP A 212 -2.20 15.02 -10.72
CA ASP A 212 -3.28 14.04 -10.64
C ASP A 212 -3.70 13.55 -12.05
N ASP A 213 -3.76 14.45 -13.03
CA ASP A 213 -4.10 14.12 -14.42
C ASP A 213 -3.07 13.17 -15.06
N LEU A 214 -1.79 13.37 -14.78
CA LEU A 214 -0.71 12.50 -15.28
C LEU A 214 -0.69 11.13 -14.59
N LEU A 215 -1.13 11.03 -13.32
CA LEU A 215 -1.24 9.76 -12.61
C LEU A 215 -2.41 8.90 -13.12
N ILE A 216 -3.45 9.55 -13.65
CA ILE A 216 -4.65 8.86 -14.20
C ILE A 216 -4.42 8.44 -15.65
N ALA A 217 -3.57 9.17 -16.40
CA ALA A 217 -3.30 8.91 -17.82
C ALA A 217 -2.33 7.75 -18.05
N ASP A 218 -1.52 7.35 -17.05
CA ASP A 218 -0.55 6.25 -17.10
C ASP A 218 -1.18 4.91 -16.69
#